data_65facfb81d9bf62bd8f9fbf59657abaa
#
_entry.id   65facfb81d9bf62bd8f9fbf59657abaa
#
_cell.length_a   1.000
_cell.length_b   1.000
_cell.length_c   1.000
_cell.angle_alpha   90.00
_cell.angle_beta   90.00
_cell.angle_gamma   90.00
#
_symmetry.space_group_name_H-M   'P 1'
#
loop_
_entity.id
_entity.type
_entity.pdbx_description
1 polymer ?
#
loop_
_entity_poly.entity_id
_entity_poly.type
_entity_poly.pdbx_seq_one_letter_code
_entity_poly.pdbx_strand_id
1 'polypeptide(L)'
;MKRPLADGYEIDDDRSRVDLAVVHQFLAGEAYWVPGRSFATIERLVAESTRVIGTYAQDGAQAGFARVVSDRSSFAWLGDVFVLSEHRGKGLGAELVREAVEHEPECDCVWYLNTRDAHALYARFGFRPADPERTMTRQRATRG
;
A
#
# COMPACT_ATOMS: atom_id res chain seq x y z
N MET A 1 6.17 2.27 14.66
CA MET A 1 6.48 3.71 14.60
C MET A 1 5.20 4.51 14.43
N LYS A 2 5.15 5.68 14.95
CA LYS A 2 4.03 6.60 14.78
C LYS A 2 4.60 8.00 14.59
N ARG A 3 4.15 8.72 13.57
CA ARG A 3 4.73 10.02 13.21
C ARG A 3 3.61 10.98 12.81
N PRO A 4 3.64 12.23 13.32
CA PRO A 4 2.67 13.24 12.90
C PRO A 4 2.90 13.68 11.45
N LEU A 5 1.82 13.99 10.77
CA LEU A 5 1.80 14.57 9.44
C LEU A 5 1.11 15.94 9.51
N ALA A 6 1.10 16.66 8.38
CA ALA A 6 0.41 17.95 8.30
C ALA A 6 -1.09 17.79 8.55
N ASP A 7 -1.74 18.87 8.96
CA ASP A 7 -3.21 19.01 9.12
C ASP A 7 -3.82 18.02 10.13
N GLY A 8 -3.05 17.63 11.16
CA GLY A 8 -3.54 16.75 12.21
C GLY A 8 -3.57 15.28 11.85
N TYR A 9 -3.12 14.91 10.65
CA TYR A 9 -2.96 13.51 10.27
C TYR A 9 -1.76 12.89 10.96
N GLU A 10 -1.76 11.55 11.02
CA GLU A 10 -0.57 10.80 11.43
C GLU A 10 -0.44 9.52 10.62
N ILE A 11 0.78 9.02 10.54
CA ILE A 11 1.11 7.77 9.88
C ILE A 11 1.62 6.78 10.93
N ASP A 12 1.20 5.52 10.83
CA ASP A 12 1.49 4.51 11.83
C ASP A 12 1.55 3.14 11.17
N ASP A 13 2.49 2.30 11.59
CA ASP A 13 2.60 0.92 11.12
C ASP A 13 2.15 -0.11 12.17
N ASP A 14 1.43 0.33 13.17
CA ASP A 14 0.79 -0.57 14.13
C ASP A 14 -0.32 -1.37 13.44
N ARG A 15 -0.07 -2.65 13.25
CA ARG A 15 -0.97 -3.56 12.54
C ARG A 15 -2.34 -3.65 13.21
N SER A 16 -2.37 -3.58 14.54
CA SER A 16 -3.62 -3.66 15.29
C SER A 16 -4.51 -2.44 15.11
N ARG A 17 -3.96 -1.34 14.62
CA ARG A 17 -4.70 -0.10 14.38
C ARG A 17 -5.45 -0.11 13.05
N VAL A 18 -5.12 -1.00 12.15
CA VAL A 18 -5.74 -1.04 10.82
C VAL A 18 -7.23 -1.33 10.95
N ASP A 19 -8.03 -0.48 10.33
CA ASP A 19 -9.48 -0.67 10.24
C ASP A 19 -9.79 -1.61 9.06
N LEU A 20 -9.98 -2.88 9.36
CA LEU A 20 -10.21 -3.91 8.34
C LEU A 20 -11.45 -3.64 7.51
N ALA A 21 -12.49 -3.04 8.11
CA ALA A 21 -13.71 -2.71 7.37
C ALA A 21 -13.45 -1.63 6.31
N VAL A 22 -12.66 -0.61 6.66
CA VAL A 22 -12.28 0.45 5.72
C VAL A 22 -11.46 -0.12 4.56
N VAL A 23 -10.47 -0.95 4.87
CA VAL A 23 -9.61 -1.56 3.85
C VAL A 23 -10.44 -2.48 2.94
N HIS A 24 -11.30 -3.31 3.53
CA HIS A 24 -12.16 -4.21 2.75
C HIS A 24 -13.12 -3.43 1.86
N GLN A 25 -13.77 -2.40 2.38
CA GLN A 25 -14.73 -1.61 1.62
C GLN A 25 -14.07 -0.96 0.40
N PHE A 26 -12.88 -0.39 0.59
CA PHE A 26 -12.14 0.20 -0.54
C PHE A 26 -11.74 -0.86 -1.57
N LEU A 27 -11.10 -1.94 -1.13
CA LEU A 27 -10.56 -2.95 -2.04
C LEU A 27 -11.64 -3.81 -2.71
N ALA A 28 -12.80 -3.96 -2.08
CA ALA A 28 -13.93 -4.69 -2.67
C ALA A 28 -14.74 -3.83 -3.65
N GLY A 29 -14.81 -2.51 -3.42
CA GLY A 29 -15.69 -1.61 -4.16
C GLY A 29 -14.98 -0.63 -5.07
N GLU A 30 -14.04 0.16 -4.53
CA GLU A 30 -13.41 1.26 -5.26
C GLU A 30 -12.12 0.85 -5.98
N ALA A 31 -11.46 -0.22 -5.52
CA ALA A 31 -10.21 -0.67 -6.12
C ALA A 31 -10.49 -1.50 -7.37
N TYR A 32 -10.49 -0.85 -8.52
CA TYR A 32 -10.73 -1.52 -9.81
C TYR A 32 -9.70 -2.62 -10.11
N TRP A 33 -8.51 -2.55 -9.53
CA TRP A 33 -7.43 -3.50 -9.81
C TRP A 33 -7.58 -4.83 -9.08
N VAL A 34 -8.42 -4.91 -8.06
CA VAL A 34 -8.63 -6.15 -7.29
C VAL A 34 -10.08 -6.30 -6.83
N PRO A 35 -11.05 -6.26 -7.74
CA PRO A 35 -12.45 -6.35 -7.35
C PRO A 35 -12.78 -7.70 -6.72
N GLY A 36 -13.68 -7.71 -5.75
CA GLY A 36 -14.24 -8.94 -5.21
C GLY A 36 -13.45 -9.65 -4.12
N ARG A 37 -12.40 -9.03 -3.56
CA ARG A 37 -11.70 -9.64 -2.42
C ARG A 37 -12.64 -9.75 -1.21
N SER A 38 -12.71 -10.94 -0.61
CA SER A 38 -13.53 -11.18 0.59
C SER A 38 -12.89 -10.53 1.81
N PHE A 39 -13.70 -10.31 2.86
CA PHE A 39 -13.20 -9.82 4.14
C PHE A 39 -12.12 -10.73 4.72
N ALA A 40 -12.32 -12.06 4.63
CA ALA A 40 -11.32 -13.02 5.11
C ALA A 40 -9.99 -12.88 4.38
N THR A 41 -10.00 -12.60 3.08
CA THR A 41 -8.80 -12.35 2.31
C THR A 41 -8.10 -11.07 2.79
N ILE A 42 -8.85 -10.00 3.02
CA ILE A 42 -8.28 -8.73 3.53
C ILE A 42 -7.66 -8.94 4.91
N GLU A 43 -8.36 -9.64 5.79
CA GLU A 43 -7.83 -9.96 7.12
C GLU A 43 -6.49 -10.70 7.02
N ARG A 44 -6.39 -11.67 6.11
CA ARG A 44 -5.15 -12.42 5.87
C ARG A 44 -4.06 -11.51 5.30
N LEU A 45 -4.37 -10.66 4.33
CA LEU A 45 -3.38 -9.75 3.75
C LEU A 45 -2.77 -8.84 4.82
N VAL A 46 -3.60 -8.31 5.71
CA VAL A 46 -3.11 -7.45 6.80
C VAL A 46 -2.27 -8.24 7.79
N ALA A 47 -2.68 -9.46 8.12
CA ALA A 47 -1.94 -10.30 9.08
C ALA A 47 -0.61 -10.79 8.53
N GLU A 48 -0.55 -11.15 7.24
CA GLU A 48 0.60 -11.84 6.65
C GLU A 48 1.59 -10.93 5.93
N SER A 49 1.21 -9.70 5.60
CA SER A 49 2.15 -8.76 4.97
C SER A 49 3.30 -8.44 5.89
N THR A 50 4.48 -8.20 5.32
CA THR A 50 5.69 -7.85 6.08
C THR A 50 5.47 -6.59 6.92
N ARG A 51 4.88 -5.55 6.31
CA ARG A 51 4.46 -4.33 6.98
C ARG A 51 3.11 -3.90 6.44
N VAL A 52 2.32 -3.28 7.30
CA VAL A 52 1.14 -2.52 6.90
C VAL A 52 1.25 -1.12 7.48
N ILE A 53 0.86 -0.13 6.70
CA ILE A 53 1.02 1.27 7.05
C ILE A 53 -0.33 1.93 6.84
N GLY A 54 -0.78 2.69 7.84
CA GLY A 54 -2.01 3.46 7.75
C GLY A 54 -1.77 4.93 7.96
N THR A 55 -2.57 5.76 7.33
CA THR A 55 -2.71 7.18 7.67
C THR A 55 -4.05 7.37 8.35
N TYR A 56 -4.06 8.24 9.36
CA TYR A 56 -5.21 8.42 10.24
C TYR A 56 -5.48 9.91 10.40
N ALA A 57 -6.76 10.28 10.34
CA ALA A 57 -7.18 11.66 10.58
C ALA A 57 -7.13 11.98 12.08
N GLN A 58 -7.30 13.25 12.42
CA GLN A 58 -7.22 13.73 13.79
C GLN A 58 -8.22 13.05 14.73
N ASP A 59 -9.39 12.67 14.21
CA ASP A 59 -10.42 11.94 14.96
C ASP A 59 -10.13 10.42 15.08
N GLY A 60 -9.02 9.95 14.53
CA GLY A 60 -8.62 8.55 14.56
C GLY A 60 -9.12 7.71 13.39
N ALA A 61 -9.94 8.26 12.51
CA ALA A 61 -10.44 7.53 11.35
C ALA A 61 -9.31 7.23 10.36
N GLN A 62 -9.26 6.02 9.82
CA GLN A 62 -8.28 5.66 8.82
C GLN A 62 -8.56 6.39 7.51
N ALA A 63 -7.53 7.03 6.96
CA ALA A 63 -7.61 7.83 5.74
C ALA A 63 -6.93 7.18 4.55
N GLY A 64 -5.95 6.31 4.79
CA GLY A 64 -5.20 5.64 3.73
C GLY A 64 -4.49 4.40 4.22
N PHE A 65 -3.91 3.66 3.28
CA PHE A 65 -3.31 2.36 3.57
C PHE A 65 -2.24 2.03 2.53
N ALA A 66 -1.27 1.24 2.95
CA ALA A 66 -0.29 0.58 2.08
C ALA A 66 0.18 -0.70 2.76
N ARG A 67 0.59 -1.69 1.96
CA ARG A 67 1.21 -2.89 2.50
C ARG A 67 2.49 -3.22 1.76
N VAL A 68 3.42 -3.83 2.47
CA VAL A 68 4.73 -4.25 1.98
C VAL A 68 4.86 -5.75 2.14
N VAL A 69 5.29 -6.43 1.08
CA VAL A 69 5.67 -7.84 1.12
C VAL A 69 7.13 -7.94 0.74
N SER A 70 7.96 -8.51 1.61
CA SER A 70 9.42 -8.49 1.41
C SER A 70 10.09 -9.64 2.15
N ASP A 71 11.23 -10.08 1.61
CA ASP A 71 12.17 -10.95 2.34
C ASP A 71 13.13 -10.13 3.20
N ARG A 72 13.02 -8.79 3.17
CA ARG A 72 13.87 -7.83 3.90
C ARG A 72 15.34 -7.85 3.50
N SER A 73 15.67 -8.44 2.37
CA SER A 73 17.05 -8.55 1.92
C SER A 73 17.23 -8.27 0.44
N SER A 74 16.34 -8.80 -0.41
CA SER A 74 16.54 -8.69 -1.85
C SER A 74 15.34 -8.09 -2.58
N PHE A 75 14.12 -8.37 -2.13
CA PHE A 75 12.89 -8.09 -2.86
C PHE A 75 11.88 -7.40 -1.95
N ALA A 76 11.19 -6.42 -2.49
CA ALA A 76 10.05 -5.80 -1.83
C ALA A 76 8.96 -5.48 -2.85
N TRP A 77 7.72 -5.69 -2.43
CA TRP A 77 6.51 -5.39 -3.21
C TRP A 77 5.67 -4.39 -2.44
N LEU A 78 5.29 -3.32 -3.10
CA LEU A 78 4.37 -2.33 -2.55
C LEU A 78 2.99 -2.57 -3.15
N GLY A 79 2.01 -2.84 -2.30
CA GLY A 79 0.67 -3.21 -2.75
C GLY A 79 -0.44 -2.45 -2.04
N ASP A 80 -1.57 -2.40 -2.72
CA ASP A 80 -2.84 -1.90 -2.17
C ASP A 80 -2.73 -0.50 -1.55
N VAL A 81 -1.97 0.39 -2.19
CA VAL A 81 -1.83 1.78 -1.76
C VAL A 81 -3.10 2.55 -2.12
N PHE A 82 -3.74 3.14 -1.13
CA PHE A 82 -4.88 4.00 -1.40
C PHE A 82 -5.01 5.12 -0.38
N VAL A 83 -5.70 6.18 -0.78
CA VAL A 83 -6.18 7.25 0.09
C VAL A 83 -7.67 7.40 -0.19
N LEU A 84 -8.49 7.42 0.86
CA LEU A 84 -9.94 7.61 0.71
C LEU A 84 -10.23 8.97 0.07
N SER A 85 -11.30 9.03 -0.72
CA SER A 85 -11.62 10.21 -1.55
C SER A 85 -11.72 11.51 -0.75
N GLU A 86 -12.31 11.47 0.44
CA GLU A 86 -12.46 12.64 1.31
C GLU A 86 -11.15 13.16 1.91
N HIS A 87 -10.07 12.39 1.80
CA HIS A 87 -8.75 12.74 2.34
C HIS A 87 -7.70 13.00 1.26
N ARG A 88 -8.09 13.01 -0.02
CA ARG A 88 -7.17 13.25 -1.14
C ARG A 88 -6.77 14.73 -1.21
N GLY A 89 -5.66 15.00 -1.91
CA GLY A 89 -5.14 16.34 -2.08
C GLY A 89 -4.36 16.88 -0.88
N LYS A 90 -3.96 16.02 0.06
CA LYS A 90 -3.22 16.38 1.27
C LYS A 90 -1.85 15.75 1.37
N GLY A 91 -1.38 15.10 0.30
CA GLY A 91 -0.06 14.49 0.25
C GLY A 91 0.05 13.14 0.96
N LEU A 92 -1.06 12.54 1.39
CA LEU A 92 -1.02 11.29 2.15
C LEU A 92 -0.50 10.11 1.33
N GLY A 93 -0.81 10.06 0.04
CA GLY A 93 -0.28 9.01 -0.85
C GLY A 93 1.23 9.03 -0.90
N ALA A 94 1.83 10.21 -1.07
CA ALA A 94 3.29 10.36 -1.07
C ALA A 94 3.89 9.96 0.28
N GLU A 95 3.24 10.30 1.39
CA GLU A 95 3.72 9.90 2.71
C GLU A 95 3.70 8.39 2.91
N LEU A 96 2.65 7.72 2.42
CA LEU A 96 2.57 6.25 2.47
C LEU A 96 3.71 5.61 1.67
N VAL A 97 3.95 6.08 0.47
CA VAL A 97 5.02 5.54 -0.38
C VAL A 97 6.39 5.79 0.26
N ARG A 98 6.63 7.02 0.73
CA ARG A 98 7.90 7.36 1.38
C ARG A 98 8.16 6.46 2.59
N GLU A 99 7.18 6.31 3.46
CA GLU A 99 7.31 5.47 4.65
C GLU A 99 7.61 4.01 4.29
N ALA A 100 6.99 3.52 3.21
CA ALA A 100 7.23 2.16 2.76
C ALA A 100 8.65 1.96 2.25
N VAL A 101 9.08 2.80 1.27
CA VAL A 101 10.31 2.54 0.51
C VAL A 101 11.58 3.04 1.19
N GLU A 102 11.46 3.96 2.14
CA GLU A 102 12.62 4.54 2.84
C GLU A 102 12.88 3.90 4.21
N HIS A 103 12.03 2.97 4.65
CA HIS A 103 12.17 2.29 5.93
C HIS A 103 13.22 1.16 5.84
N GLU A 104 14.08 1.07 6.85
CA GLU A 104 15.07 -0.01 6.92
C GLU A 104 14.42 -1.29 7.48
N PRO A 105 14.85 -2.48 7.03
CA PRO A 105 15.91 -2.74 6.04
C PRO A 105 15.39 -2.77 4.59
N GLU A 106 14.10 -2.68 4.36
CA GLU A 106 13.50 -2.85 3.03
C GLU A 106 13.95 -1.79 2.03
N CYS A 107 14.43 -0.63 2.51
CA CYS A 107 14.90 0.44 1.62
C CYS A 107 16.07 0.00 0.72
N ASP A 108 16.81 -1.01 1.11
CA ASP A 108 17.93 -1.55 0.31
C ASP A 108 17.50 -2.64 -0.68
N CYS A 109 16.22 -3.01 -0.69
CA CYS A 109 15.70 -4.01 -1.62
C CYS A 109 15.44 -3.41 -3.00
N VAL A 110 15.31 -4.28 -4.00
CA VAL A 110 14.70 -3.90 -5.27
C VAL A 110 13.19 -3.93 -5.07
N TRP A 111 12.54 -2.82 -5.40
CA TRP A 111 11.12 -2.63 -5.21
C TRP A 111 10.34 -2.84 -6.49
N TYR A 112 9.17 -3.46 -6.36
CA TYR A 112 8.23 -3.69 -7.46
C TYR A 112 6.83 -3.26 -7.05
N LEU A 113 6.05 -2.80 -8.02
CA LEU A 113 4.63 -2.52 -7.85
C LEU A 113 3.92 -2.60 -9.20
N ASN A 114 2.60 -2.67 -9.17
CA ASN A 114 1.77 -2.46 -10.34
C ASN A 114 0.95 -1.19 -10.16
N THR A 115 0.86 -0.39 -11.21
CA THR A 115 -0.02 0.78 -11.22
C THR A 115 -0.53 1.00 -12.64
N ARG A 116 -1.77 1.49 -12.74
CA ARG A 116 -2.34 1.88 -14.02
C ARG A 116 -2.19 3.38 -14.27
N ASP A 117 -2.34 4.19 -13.23
CA ASP A 117 -2.55 5.64 -13.37
C ASP A 117 -1.72 6.51 -12.42
N ALA A 118 -0.87 5.94 -11.59
CA ALA A 118 -0.08 6.67 -10.60
C ALA A 118 1.42 6.68 -10.89
N HIS A 119 1.83 6.51 -12.15
CA HIS A 119 3.24 6.47 -12.53
C HIS A 119 4.01 7.71 -12.07
N ALA A 120 3.37 8.90 -12.16
CA ALA A 120 4.03 10.15 -11.77
C ALA A 120 4.33 10.19 -10.27
N LEU A 121 3.45 9.67 -9.43
CA LEU A 121 3.68 9.58 -7.99
C LEU A 121 4.89 8.68 -7.70
N TYR A 122 4.90 7.48 -8.26
CA TYR A 122 5.95 6.51 -7.97
C TYR A 122 7.29 6.91 -8.57
N ALA A 123 7.29 7.59 -9.72
CA ALA A 123 8.53 8.11 -10.32
C ALA A 123 9.28 9.06 -9.37
N ARG A 124 8.56 9.78 -8.52
CA ARG A 124 9.16 10.68 -7.52
C ARG A 124 10.02 9.93 -6.49
N PHE A 125 9.79 8.61 -6.36
CA PHE A 125 10.52 7.75 -5.42
C PHE A 125 11.46 6.79 -6.14
N GLY A 126 11.79 7.08 -7.39
CA GLY A 126 12.77 6.30 -8.14
C GLY A 126 12.21 5.11 -8.91
N PHE A 127 10.89 4.90 -8.88
CA PHE A 127 10.28 3.84 -9.68
C PHE A 127 10.27 4.22 -11.17
N ARG A 128 10.48 3.23 -12.00
CA ARG A 128 10.41 3.36 -13.46
C ARG A 128 9.82 2.07 -14.03
N PRO A 129 9.32 2.08 -15.27
CA PRO A 129 8.78 0.86 -15.87
C PRO A 129 9.79 -0.28 -15.80
N ALA A 130 9.31 -1.47 -15.45
CA ALA A 130 10.13 -2.67 -15.42
C ALA A 130 10.52 -3.08 -16.83
N ASP A 131 11.71 -3.69 -16.95
CA ASP A 131 12.20 -4.21 -18.22
C ASP A 131 11.32 -5.39 -18.64
N PRO A 132 10.56 -5.28 -19.74
CA PRO A 132 9.67 -6.37 -20.18
C PRO A 132 10.43 -7.60 -20.66
N GLU A 133 11.71 -7.48 -20.97
CA GLU A 133 12.53 -8.62 -21.35
C GLU A 133 13.01 -9.43 -20.14
N ARG A 134 12.90 -8.89 -18.93
CA ARG A 134 13.41 -9.54 -17.72
C ARG A 134 12.31 -9.90 -16.74
N THR A 135 11.21 -9.15 -16.72
CA THR A 135 10.12 -9.37 -15.77
C THR A 135 8.96 -10.07 -16.44
N MET A 136 8.54 -11.18 -15.85
CA MET A 136 7.42 -11.97 -16.33
C MET A 136 6.39 -12.12 -15.23
N THR A 137 5.12 -12.17 -15.61
CA THR A 137 4.02 -12.43 -14.69
C THR A 137 3.28 -13.70 -15.10
N ARG A 138 2.71 -14.37 -14.11
CA ARG A 138 1.81 -15.51 -14.35
C ARG A 138 0.49 -15.19 -13.67
N GLN A 139 -0.56 -15.15 -14.46
CA GLN A 139 -1.89 -14.89 -13.93
C GLN A 139 -2.46 -16.12 -13.23
N ARG A 140 -3.45 -15.91 -12.36
CA ARG A 140 -4.17 -17.03 -11.75
C ARG A 140 -4.82 -17.88 -12.83
N ALA A 141 -4.83 -19.19 -12.61
CA ALA A 141 -5.60 -20.09 -13.46
C ALA A 141 -7.09 -19.73 -13.29
N THR A 142 -7.80 -19.64 -14.43
CA THR A 142 -9.25 -19.49 -14.42
C THR A 142 -9.85 -20.81 -13.93
N ARG A 143 -10.63 -20.76 -12.87
CA ARG A 143 -11.39 -21.93 -12.40
C ARG A 143 -12.75 -21.87 -13.07
N GLY A 144 -12.97 -22.81 -13.98
CA GLY A 144 -14.24 -22.97 -14.68
C GLY A 144 -15.37 -23.47 -13.77
#